data_a61db33f1b352d9ff118d9d7cef48450
#
_entry.id   a61db33f1b352d9ff118d9d7cef48450
#
_cell.length_a   1.000
_cell.length_b   1.000
_cell.length_c   1.000
_cell.angle_alpha   90.00
_cell.angle_beta   90.00
_cell.angle_gamma   90.00
#
_symmetry.space_group_name_H-M   'P 1'
#
loop_
_entity.id
_entity.type
_entity.pdbx_description
1 polymer ?
#
loop_
_entity_poly.entity_id
_entity_poly.type
_entity_poly.pdbx_seq_one_letter_code
_entity_poly.pdbx_strand_id
1 'polypeptide(L)'
;MKLDSLEIKINNEVKRFVKFKSGLNLVTNKPNSGRTGNSVGKSTLSRVVDFLMLGSIENIYIDEEFKKPNLEIETLFKNNIVTASLSFFDYSNKINQISRHLCIDDESESKFWVNGEIVEEKGYESFIQDKIFNISTRRPSVRAVAPKFIRNDSHRMLSTTKFLDKRQGPKDYSELFLYLFGFNNTSLLTEKRDATNLVNRRKRNSTSINALVKEQKPKSEIKKYKADAKELEDNLLTFEYSSEYSNPIERLSELQVKEDR
;
A
#
# COMPACT_ATOMS: atom_id res chain seq x y z
N MET A 1 -10.09 10.49 -6.98
CA MET A 1 -11.03 9.80 -6.08
C MET A 1 -11.67 10.80 -5.11
N LYS A 2 -12.96 10.65 -4.78
CA LYS A 2 -13.69 11.43 -3.78
C LYS A 2 -14.46 10.49 -2.87
N LEU A 3 -14.27 10.57 -1.55
CA LEU A 3 -15.02 9.75 -0.59
C LEU A 3 -16.49 10.15 -0.59
N ASP A 4 -17.39 9.18 -0.52
CA ASP A 4 -18.83 9.37 -0.44
C ASP A 4 -19.36 9.01 0.95
N SER A 5 -19.20 7.77 1.39
CA SER A 5 -19.67 7.33 2.69
C SER A 5 -18.84 6.18 3.25
N LEU A 6 -18.79 6.09 4.59
CA LEU A 6 -18.27 4.97 5.34
C LEU A 6 -19.37 4.38 6.19
N GLU A 7 -19.53 3.06 6.13
CA GLU A 7 -20.53 2.32 6.85
C GLU A 7 -19.89 1.18 7.64
N ILE A 8 -20.33 0.95 8.87
CA ILE A 8 -19.96 -0.20 9.69
C ILE A 8 -21.22 -0.94 10.06
N LYS A 9 -21.28 -2.21 9.68
CA LYS A 9 -22.37 -3.14 10.01
C LYS A 9 -21.91 -4.16 11.03
N ILE A 10 -22.81 -4.50 11.95
CA ILE A 10 -22.69 -5.64 12.88
C ILE A 10 -23.88 -6.55 12.63
N ASN A 11 -23.64 -7.79 12.26
CA ASN A 11 -24.67 -8.78 11.93
C ASN A 11 -25.68 -8.23 10.90
N ASN A 12 -25.19 -7.59 9.84
CA ASN A 12 -25.96 -6.91 8.79
C ASN A 12 -26.73 -5.65 9.22
N GLU A 13 -26.71 -5.27 10.50
CA GLU A 13 -27.34 -4.04 10.98
C GLU A 13 -26.35 -2.88 10.92
N VAL A 14 -26.75 -1.74 10.34
CA VAL A 14 -25.91 -0.53 10.27
C VAL A 14 -25.79 0.09 11.65
N LYS A 15 -24.58 0.04 12.21
CA LYS A 15 -24.29 0.64 13.53
C LYS A 15 -23.64 2.03 13.42
N ARG A 16 -22.93 2.28 12.32
CA ARG A 16 -22.33 3.60 12.03
C ARG A 16 -22.44 3.89 10.54
N PHE A 17 -22.84 5.11 10.26
CA PHE A 17 -22.87 5.65 8.91
C PHE A 17 -22.30 7.07 8.92
N VAL A 18 -21.30 7.32 8.08
CA VAL A 18 -20.66 8.63 7.94
C VAL A 18 -20.71 9.03 6.47
N LYS A 19 -21.41 10.12 6.17
CA LYS A 19 -21.46 10.71 4.83
C LYS A 19 -20.38 11.79 4.74
N PHE A 20 -19.52 11.68 3.74
CA PHE A 20 -18.51 12.70 3.47
C PHE A 20 -19.07 13.81 2.56
N LYS A 21 -18.69 15.04 2.87
CA LYS A 21 -18.98 16.21 2.05
C LYS A 21 -17.77 16.58 1.21
N SER A 22 -17.98 17.36 0.16
CA SER A 22 -16.88 17.94 -0.60
C SER A 22 -16.10 18.94 0.28
N GLY A 23 -14.78 18.92 0.21
CA GLY A 23 -13.91 19.77 1.01
C GLY A 23 -13.59 19.19 2.39
N LEU A 24 -13.39 20.04 3.38
CA LEU A 24 -12.98 19.66 4.73
C LEU A 24 -14.13 19.01 5.50
N ASN A 25 -13.84 17.83 6.08
CA ASN A 25 -14.75 17.11 6.98
C ASN A 25 -14.12 17.07 8.37
N LEU A 26 -14.80 17.63 9.38
CA LEU A 26 -14.34 17.64 10.75
C LEU A 26 -15.16 16.66 11.59
N VAL A 27 -14.48 15.77 12.30
CA VAL A 27 -15.07 14.84 13.25
C VAL A 27 -14.87 15.40 14.66
N THR A 28 -15.94 15.92 15.24
CA THR A 28 -15.91 16.56 16.57
C THR A 28 -16.89 15.88 17.52
N ASN A 29 -16.69 16.08 18.81
CA ASN A 29 -17.68 15.67 19.82
C ASN A 29 -18.85 16.62 19.86
N LYS A 30 -20.06 16.11 20.13
CA LYS A 30 -21.17 16.96 20.54
C LYS A 30 -20.88 17.52 21.93
N PRO A 31 -21.04 18.83 22.14
CA PRO A 31 -20.67 19.50 23.42
C PRO A 31 -21.39 18.98 24.66
N ASN A 32 -22.51 18.25 24.53
CA ASN A 32 -23.39 17.89 25.68
C ASN A 32 -23.32 16.40 26.07
N SER A 33 -22.33 15.63 25.66
CA SER A 33 -22.33 14.17 25.91
C SER A 33 -21.74 13.74 27.25
N GLY A 34 -21.22 14.65 28.09
CA GLY A 34 -20.59 14.33 29.39
C GLY A 34 -19.40 13.34 29.31
N ARG A 35 -19.06 12.85 28.10
CA ARG A 35 -17.96 11.90 27.84
C ARG A 35 -16.73 12.65 27.33
N THR A 36 -15.58 12.30 27.88
CA THR A 36 -14.30 12.80 27.40
C THR A 36 -14.07 12.39 25.94
N GLY A 37 -13.52 13.28 25.12
CA GLY A 37 -13.40 13.11 23.67
C GLY A 37 -12.63 11.87 23.18
N ASN A 38 -11.93 11.18 24.08
CA ASN A 38 -11.09 10.02 23.72
C ASN A 38 -11.90 8.71 23.50
N SER A 39 -13.13 8.63 24.05
CA SER A 39 -13.98 7.42 23.97
C SER A 39 -14.96 7.40 22.79
N VAL A 40 -14.96 8.40 21.90
CA VAL A 40 -16.01 8.55 20.86
C VAL A 40 -15.63 7.95 19.51
N GLY A 41 -14.49 7.23 19.42
CA GLY A 41 -14.10 6.53 18.20
C GLY A 41 -13.68 7.42 17.02
N LYS A 42 -13.21 8.64 17.29
CA LYS A 42 -12.73 9.57 16.24
C LYS A 42 -11.53 9.01 15.47
N SER A 43 -10.54 8.49 16.18
CA SER A 43 -9.37 7.82 15.60
C SER A 43 -9.72 6.48 14.96
N THR A 44 -10.74 5.79 15.47
CA THR A 44 -11.22 4.54 14.91
C THR A 44 -11.70 4.70 13.46
N LEU A 45 -12.31 5.85 13.13
CA LEU A 45 -12.75 6.13 11.77
C LEU A 45 -11.61 6.08 10.76
N SER A 46 -10.49 6.74 11.04
CA SER A 46 -9.31 6.74 10.17
C SER A 46 -8.63 5.37 10.11
N ARG A 47 -8.65 4.62 11.23
CA ARG A 47 -8.12 3.25 11.31
C ARG A 47 -8.95 2.28 10.48
N VAL A 48 -10.28 2.42 10.46
CA VAL A 48 -11.17 1.63 9.61
C VAL A 48 -10.93 1.94 8.13
N VAL A 49 -10.71 3.21 7.77
CA VAL A 49 -10.34 3.55 6.39
C VAL A 49 -8.99 2.94 6.02
N ASP A 50 -7.98 2.98 6.90
CA ASP A 50 -6.69 2.31 6.69
C ASP A 50 -6.84 0.80 6.53
N PHE A 51 -7.70 0.17 7.34
CA PHE A 51 -8.03 -1.25 7.24
C PHE A 51 -8.63 -1.62 5.88
N LEU A 52 -9.55 -0.82 5.38
CA LEU A 52 -10.12 -0.99 4.03
C LEU A 52 -9.07 -0.82 2.92
N MET A 53 -7.98 -0.09 3.18
CA MET A 53 -6.82 0.00 2.30
C MET A 53 -5.76 -1.07 2.61
N LEU A 54 -6.18 -2.27 3.02
CA LEU A 54 -5.33 -3.41 3.38
C LEU A 54 -4.44 -3.18 4.62
N GLY A 55 -4.85 -2.31 5.52
CA GLY A 55 -4.24 -2.16 6.84
C GLY A 55 -4.50 -3.37 7.74
N SER A 56 -3.68 -3.53 8.80
CA SER A 56 -3.90 -4.56 9.81
C SER A 56 -5.13 -4.22 10.66
N ILE A 57 -5.91 -5.25 11.00
CA ILE A 57 -7.03 -5.15 11.93
C ILE A 57 -6.53 -4.81 13.35
N GLU A 58 -5.32 -5.21 13.70
CA GLU A 58 -4.70 -4.91 14.99
C GLU A 58 -4.73 -3.42 15.31
N ASN A 59 -4.55 -2.56 14.31
CA ASN A 59 -4.61 -1.11 14.48
C ASN A 59 -5.97 -0.61 14.97
N ILE A 60 -7.04 -1.41 14.87
CA ILE A 60 -8.39 -1.04 15.32
C ILE A 60 -8.62 -1.39 16.78
N TYR A 61 -8.17 -2.58 17.22
CA TYR A 61 -8.48 -3.10 18.56
C TYR A 61 -7.30 -3.09 19.53
N ILE A 62 -6.05 -2.95 19.04
CA ILE A 62 -4.90 -2.79 19.93
C ILE A 62 -4.69 -1.30 20.25
N ASP A 63 -4.59 -1.00 21.53
CA ASP A 63 -4.26 0.34 21.99
C ASP A 63 -2.82 0.72 21.63
N GLU A 64 -2.63 1.91 21.06
CA GLU A 64 -1.31 2.36 20.60
C GLU A 64 -0.33 2.60 21.77
N GLU A 65 -0.82 3.10 22.89
CA GLU A 65 0.00 3.50 24.03
C GLU A 65 0.38 2.29 24.88
N PHE A 66 -0.59 1.47 25.23
CA PHE A 66 -0.39 0.32 26.13
C PHE A 66 -0.01 -0.97 25.39
N LYS A 67 -0.13 -1.02 24.06
CA LYS A 67 0.09 -2.23 23.23
C LYS A 67 -0.72 -3.44 23.69
N LYS A 68 -1.88 -3.19 24.27
CA LYS A 68 -2.82 -4.21 24.75
C LYS A 68 -4.09 -4.19 23.93
N PRO A 69 -4.70 -5.35 23.69
CA PRO A 69 -6.00 -5.42 23.02
C PRO A 69 -7.08 -4.79 23.90
N ASN A 70 -7.99 -4.06 23.27
CA ASN A 70 -9.23 -3.64 23.89
C ASN A 70 -10.18 -4.84 23.88
N LEU A 71 -10.40 -5.44 25.05
CA LEU A 71 -11.17 -6.67 25.22
C LEU A 71 -12.62 -6.54 24.73
N GLU A 72 -13.24 -5.36 24.86
CA GLU A 72 -14.61 -5.14 24.38
C GLU A 72 -14.67 -5.23 22.85
N ILE A 73 -13.71 -4.59 22.14
CA ILE A 73 -13.65 -4.61 20.67
C ILE A 73 -13.24 -6.01 20.19
N GLU A 74 -12.29 -6.65 20.86
CA GLU A 74 -11.88 -8.01 20.53
C GLU A 74 -13.05 -8.99 20.65
N THR A 75 -13.80 -8.94 21.77
CA THR A 75 -15.00 -9.76 21.98
C THR A 75 -16.09 -9.45 20.95
N LEU A 76 -16.24 -8.18 20.58
CA LEU A 76 -17.18 -7.79 19.53
C LEU A 76 -16.85 -8.46 18.19
N PHE A 77 -15.58 -8.47 17.79
CA PHE A 77 -15.15 -9.05 16.52
C PHE A 77 -15.17 -10.56 16.51
N LYS A 78 -14.97 -11.21 17.67
CA LYS A 78 -15.08 -12.67 17.82
C LYS A 78 -16.52 -13.17 17.77
N ASN A 79 -17.44 -12.45 18.39
CA ASN A 79 -18.81 -12.92 18.56
C ASN A 79 -19.78 -12.42 17.48
N ASN A 80 -19.34 -11.51 16.59
CA ASN A 80 -20.22 -10.90 15.60
C ASN A 80 -19.56 -10.78 14.25
N ILE A 81 -20.35 -10.84 13.20
CA ILE A 81 -19.91 -10.53 11.84
C ILE A 81 -19.87 -9.00 11.69
N VAL A 82 -18.67 -8.42 11.73
CA VAL A 82 -18.47 -6.98 11.57
C VAL A 82 -17.91 -6.68 10.20
N THR A 83 -18.59 -5.84 9.42
CA THR A 83 -18.19 -5.46 8.08
C THR A 83 -18.05 -3.96 7.97
N ALA A 84 -16.93 -3.49 7.46
CA ALA A 84 -16.74 -2.09 7.06
C ALA A 84 -16.89 -1.94 5.55
N SER A 85 -17.53 -0.86 5.12
CA SER A 85 -17.76 -0.55 3.70
C SER A 85 -17.44 0.91 3.43
N LEU A 86 -16.69 1.17 2.36
CA LEU A 86 -16.37 2.52 1.90
C LEU A 86 -16.90 2.72 0.48
N SER A 87 -17.77 3.71 0.31
CA SER A 87 -18.23 4.15 -0.99
C SER A 87 -17.46 5.40 -1.42
N PHE A 88 -17.09 5.46 -2.69
CA PHE A 88 -16.32 6.56 -3.25
C PHE A 88 -16.60 6.75 -4.75
N PHE A 89 -16.35 7.95 -5.24
CA PHE A 89 -16.32 8.24 -6.67
C PHE A 89 -14.90 8.07 -7.21
N ASP A 90 -14.77 7.31 -8.28
CA ASP A 90 -13.50 7.17 -9.01
C ASP A 90 -13.18 8.41 -9.86
N TYR A 91 -12.10 8.34 -10.65
CA TYR A 91 -11.69 9.42 -11.55
C TYR A 91 -12.68 9.68 -12.69
N SER A 92 -13.51 8.67 -13.03
CA SER A 92 -14.59 8.79 -14.02
C SER A 92 -15.92 9.23 -13.40
N ASN A 93 -15.91 9.65 -12.13
CA ASN A 93 -17.08 10.03 -11.35
C ASN A 93 -18.13 8.92 -11.20
N LYS A 94 -17.71 7.66 -11.35
CA LYS A 94 -18.54 6.48 -11.10
C LYS A 94 -18.45 6.10 -9.63
N ILE A 95 -19.61 5.82 -9.01
CA ILE A 95 -19.64 5.34 -7.62
C ILE A 95 -19.18 3.89 -7.56
N ASN A 96 -18.30 3.61 -6.62
CA ASN A 96 -17.77 2.29 -6.33
C ASN A 96 -17.82 2.06 -4.82
N GLN A 97 -17.88 0.79 -4.42
CA GLN A 97 -17.88 0.38 -3.03
C GLN A 97 -16.86 -0.74 -2.80
N ILE A 98 -16.09 -0.62 -1.75
CA ILE A 98 -15.24 -1.69 -1.22
C ILE A 98 -15.69 -2.03 0.18
N SER A 99 -15.66 -3.32 0.53
CA SER A 99 -16.03 -3.78 1.87
C SER A 99 -15.08 -4.89 2.31
N ARG A 100 -14.84 -4.96 3.63
CA ARG A 100 -13.97 -5.98 4.22
C ARG A 100 -14.52 -6.42 5.57
N HIS A 101 -14.43 -7.75 5.83
CA HIS A 101 -14.79 -8.34 7.10
C HIS A 101 -13.70 -8.10 8.14
N LEU A 102 -14.09 -7.66 9.35
CA LEU A 102 -13.21 -7.48 10.49
C LEU A 102 -13.20 -8.79 11.30
N CYS A 103 -12.30 -9.71 10.95
CA CYS A 103 -12.12 -10.99 11.61
C CYS A 103 -10.75 -11.06 12.29
N ILE A 104 -10.70 -11.57 13.52
CA ILE A 104 -9.46 -11.69 14.32
C ILE A 104 -8.94 -13.12 14.32
N ASP A 105 -9.83 -14.11 14.42
CA ASP A 105 -9.46 -15.48 14.77
C ASP A 105 -8.91 -16.29 13.60
N ASP A 106 -9.32 -15.99 12.37
CA ASP A 106 -8.82 -16.68 11.19
C ASP A 106 -8.76 -15.74 9.98
N GLU A 107 -7.56 -15.43 9.51
CA GLU A 107 -7.35 -14.64 8.30
C GLU A 107 -7.96 -15.32 7.07
N SER A 108 -8.10 -16.66 7.06
CA SER A 108 -8.75 -17.40 5.97
C SER A 108 -10.25 -17.12 5.87
N GLU A 109 -10.89 -16.64 6.93
CA GLU A 109 -12.28 -16.18 6.93
C GLU A 109 -12.44 -14.70 6.52
N SER A 110 -11.35 -14.00 6.29
CA SER A 110 -11.39 -12.63 5.76
C SER A 110 -12.09 -12.59 4.42
N LYS A 111 -13.23 -11.93 4.36
CA LYS A 111 -13.99 -11.74 3.12
C LYS A 111 -13.83 -10.33 2.61
N PHE A 112 -13.66 -10.23 1.30
CA PHE A 112 -13.52 -8.96 0.59
C PHE A 112 -14.64 -8.83 -0.43
N TRP A 113 -15.21 -7.64 -0.54
CA TRP A 113 -16.24 -7.34 -1.54
C TRP A 113 -15.88 -6.11 -2.34
N VAL A 114 -16.18 -6.18 -3.61
CA VAL A 114 -16.08 -5.06 -4.55
C VAL A 114 -17.44 -4.92 -5.23
N ASN A 115 -18.07 -3.76 -5.06
CA ASN A 115 -19.40 -3.47 -5.62
C ASN A 115 -20.47 -4.55 -5.28
N GLY A 116 -20.36 -5.15 -4.09
CA GLY A 116 -21.28 -6.19 -3.60
C GLY A 116 -20.89 -7.61 -3.97
N GLU A 117 -19.90 -7.84 -4.83
CA GLU A 117 -19.41 -9.14 -5.21
C GLU A 117 -18.23 -9.57 -4.33
N ILE A 118 -18.20 -10.85 -3.93
CA ILE A 118 -17.07 -11.43 -3.18
C ILE A 118 -15.90 -11.61 -4.13
N VAL A 119 -14.73 -11.15 -3.69
CA VAL A 119 -13.49 -11.26 -4.47
C VAL A 119 -12.36 -11.81 -3.59
N GLU A 120 -11.33 -12.36 -4.22
CA GLU A 120 -10.07 -12.68 -3.53
C GLU A 120 -9.31 -11.40 -3.15
N GLU A 121 -8.43 -11.49 -2.15
CA GLU A 121 -7.60 -10.38 -1.69
C GLU A 121 -6.82 -9.70 -2.82
N LYS A 122 -6.26 -10.49 -3.75
CA LYS A 122 -5.53 -9.96 -4.93
C LYS A 122 -6.43 -9.14 -5.86
N GLY A 123 -7.66 -9.60 -6.07
CA GLY A 123 -8.67 -8.88 -6.87
C GLY A 123 -9.07 -7.57 -6.20
N TYR A 124 -9.26 -7.61 -4.89
CA TYR A 124 -9.54 -6.44 -4.06
C TYR A 124 -8.39 -5.43 -4.10
N GLU A 125 -7.13 -5.88 -3.93
CA GLU A 125 -5.94 -5.03 -4.03
C GLU A 125 -5.84 -4.37 -5.41
N SER A 126 -6.00 -5.16 -6.48
CA SER A 126 -5.95 -4.66 -7.87
C SER A 126 -7.03 -3.62 -8.14
N PHE A 127 -8.23 -3.82 -7.60
CA PHE A 127 -9.32 -2.87 -7.73
C PHE A 127 -9.01 -1.53 -7.04
N ILE A 128 -8.45 -1.58 -5.82
CA ILE A 128 -8.03 -0.37 -5.10
C ILE A 128 -6.91 0.34 -5.85
N GLN A 129 -5.92 -0.41 -6.37
CA GLN A 129 -4.83 0.16 -7.15
C GLN A 129 -5.38 0.93 -8.36
N ASP A 130 -6.26 0.34 -9.13
CA ASP A 130 -6.84 0.97 -10.32
C ASP A 130 -7.78 2.13 -9.97
N LYS A 131 -8.82 1.89 -9.15
CA LYS A 131 -9.92 2.85 -8.96
C LYS A 131 -9.62 3.96 -7.97
N ILE A 132 -8.76 3.71 -6.97
CA ILE A 132 -8.43 4.68 -5.93
C ILE A 132 -7.13 5.42 -6.25
N PHE A 133 -6.09 4.69 -6.64
CA PHE A 133 -4.76 5.25 -6.82
C PHE A 133 -4.36 5.43 -8.28
N ASN A 134 -5.16 4.95 -9.25
CA ASN A 134 -4.82 4.99 -10.69
C ASN A 134 -3.45 4.36 -10.99
N ILE A 135 -3.16 3.22 -10.36
CA ILE A 135 -1.95 2.46 -10.56
C ILE A 135 -2.26 1.32 -11.51
N SER A 136 -1.72 1.37 -12.72
CA SER A 136 -1.89 0.32 -13.75
C SER A 136 -0.86 -0.80 -13.63
N THR A 137 0.14 -0.65 -12.79
CA THR A 137 1.24 -1.60 -12.61
C THR A 137 1.15 -2.29 -11.25
N ARG A 138 1.87 -3.40 -11.07
CA ARG A 138 1.92 -4.11 -9.78
C ARG A 138 2.50 -3.26 -8.64
N ARG A 139 3.24 -2.20 -8.95
CA ARG A 139 3.90 -1.33 -7.98
C ARG A 139 3.69 0.15 -8.33
N PRO A 140 3.69 1.01 -7.30
CA PRO A 140 3.74 0.71 -5.87
C PRO A 140 2.50 -0.04 -5.37
N SER A 141 2.63 -0.84 -4.30
CA SER A 141 1.48 -1.55 -3.69
C SER A 141 0.57 -0.57 -2.97
N VAL A 142 -0.68 -0.98 -2.73
CA VAL A 142 -1.65 -0.19 -1.93
C VAL A 142 -1.04 0.22 -0.58
N ARG A 143 -0.35 -0.71 0.10
CA ARG A 143 0.28 -0.45 1.40
C ARG A 143 1.51 0.47 1.35
N ALA A 144 2.09 0.69 0.20
CA ALA A 144 3.13 1.70 0.02
C ALA A 144 2.55 3.10 -0.16
N VAL A 145 1.36 3.21 -0.78
CA VAL A 145 0.75 4.51 -1.13
C VAL A 145 -0.21 5.01 -0.05
N ALA A 146 -1.08 4.15 0.47
CA ALA A 146 -2.13 4.51 1.43
C ALA A 146 -1.62 5.29 2.66
N PRO A 147 -0.48 4.94 3.30
CA PRO A 147 0.04 5.66 4.46
C PRO A 147 0.42 7.12 4.19
N LYS A 148 0.61 7.51 2.94
CA LYS A 148 0.85 8.91 2.56
C LYS A 148 -0.40 9.76 2.77
N PHE A 149 -1.56 9.18 2.51
CA PHE A 149 -2.85 9.86 2.56
C PHE A 149 -3.60 9.63 3.88
N ILE A 150 -3.40 8.46 4.51
CA ILE A 150 -4.07 8.07 5.75
C ILE A 150 -3.05 8.14 6.89
N ARG A 151 -3.14 9.18 7.70
CA ARG A 151 -2.25 9.44 8.83
C ARG A 151 -2.99 9.17 10.12
N ASN A 152 -3.07 7.92 10.52
CA ASN A 152 -3.88 7.44 11.63
C ASN A 152 -3.07 7.11 12.90
N ASP A 153 -1.75 7.18 12.84
CA ASP A 153 -0.85 6.96 13.97
C ASP A 153 0.12 8.13 14.19
N SER A 154 0.68 8.22 15.40
CA SER A 154 1.57 9.31 15.81
C SER A 154 2.81 9.42 14.93
N HIS A 155 3.40 8.29 14.51
CA HIS A 155 4.58 8.28 13.66
C HIS A 155 4.27 8.90 12.28
N ARG A 156 3.16 8.52 11.66
CA ARG A 156 2.73 9.06 10.35
C ARG A 156 2.28 10.51 10.43
N MET A 157 1.73 10.93 11.56
CA MET A 157 1.33 12.33 11.78
C MET A 157 2.55 13.25 11.89
N LEU A 158 3.59 12.83 12.59
CA LEU A 158 4.80 13.62 12.82
C LEU A 158 5.79 13.57 11.66
N SER A 159 5.77 12.49 10.87
CA SER A 159 6.73 12.28 9.79
C SER A 159 6.07 12.44 8.41
N THR A 160 6.40 13.53 7.72
CA THR A 160 5.87 13.80 6.37
C THR A 160 6.60 13.06 5.26
N THR A 161 7.87 12.74 5.47
CA THR A 161 8.76 12.14 4.47
C THR A 161 9.06 10.68 4.72
N LYS A 162 9.10 10.24 6.00
CA LYS A 162 9.39 8.87 6.41
C LYS A 162 8.16 8.25 7.08
N PHE A 163 7.15 7.90 6.31
CA PHE A 163 5.86 7.41 6.79
C PHE A 163 5.63 5.92 6.52
N LEU A 164 6.52 5.27 5.79
CA LEU A 164 6.48 3.83 5.53
C LEU A 164 7.02 3.05 6.73
N ASP A 165 6.71 1.76 6.78
CA ASP A 165 7.22 0.84 7.81
C ASP A 165 8.76 0.87 7.85
N LYS A 166 9.33 0.67 9.05
CA LYS A 166 10.79 0.69 9.29
C LYS A 166 11.56 -0.33 8.45
N ARG A 167 10.89 -1.39 7.96
CA ARG A 167 11.47 -2.41 7.07
C ARG A 167 11.62 -1.95 5.63
N GLN A 168 10.96 -0.86 5.25
CA GLN A 168 11.01 -0.33 3.90
C GLN A 168 12.17 0.65 3.74
N GLY A 169 12.96 0.41 2.70
CA GLY A 169 14.21 1.13 2.47
C GLY A 169 14.09 2.30 1.48
N PRO A 170 15.22 2.98 1.19
CA PRO A 170 15.25 4.11 0.26
C PRO A 170 14.69 3.80 -1.15
N LYS A 171 14.81 2.54 -1.59
CA LYS A 171 14.29 2.10 -2.90
C LYS A 171 12.76 2.14 -2.96
N ASP A 172 12.09 1.74 -1.89
CA ASP A 172 10.62 1.75 -1.82
C ASP A 172 10.10 3.19 -1.83
N TYR A 173 10.81 4.10 -1.15
CA TYR A 173 10.51 5.53 -1.20
C TYR A 173 10.73 6.12 -2.60
N SER A 174 11.77 5.71 -3.31
CA SER A 174 12.04 6.20 -4.67
C SER A 174 10.91 5.79 -5.64
N GLU A 175 10.47 4.53 -5.62
CA GLU A 175 9.34 4.06 -6.42
C GLU A 175 8.05 4.85 -6.09
N LEU A 176 7.79 5.03 -4.80
CA LEU A 176 6.61 5.75 -4.33
C LEU A 176 6.62 7.22 -4.75
N PHE A 177 7.75 7.92 -4.55
CA PHE A 177 7.84 9.34 -4.92
C PHE A 177 7.75 9.56 -6.42
N LEU A 178 8.36 8.69 -7.24
CA LEU A 178 8.19 8.76 -8.68
C LEU A 178 6.72 8.65 -9.08
N TYR A 179 6.00 7.67 -8.51
CA TYR A 179 4.57 7.57 -8.73
C TYR A 179 3.82 8.84 -8.29
N LEU A 180 4.10 9.37 -7.10
CA LEU A 180 3.45 10.57 -6.56
C LEU A 180 3.73 11.84 -7.40
N PHE A 181 4.87 11.90 -8.09
CA PHE A 181 5.22 12.95 -9.05
C PHE A 181 4.64 12.72 -10.45
N GLY A 182 3.83 11.67 -10.63
CA GLY A 182 3.15 11.40 -11.91
C GLY A 182 3.98 10.63 -12.94
N PHE A 183 5.11 10.05 -12.55
CA PHE A 183 5.87 9.16 -13.41
C PHE A 183 5.17 7.80 -13.51
N ASN A 184 4.36 7.63 -14.53
CA ASN A 184 3.55 6.41 -14.70
C ASN A 184 4.34 5.20 -15.21
N ASN A 185 5.52 5.39 -15.78
CA ASN A 185 6.34 4.30 -16.28
C ASN A 185 7.27 3.74 -15.19
N THR A 186 6.68 2.99 -14.25
CA THR A 186 7.42 2.28 -13.20
C THR A 186 7.94 0.91 -13.67
N SER A 187 7.68 0.50 -14.94
CA SER A 187 8.09 -0.81 -15.47
C SER A 187 9.60 -0.98 -15.42
N LEU A 188 10.37 0.04 -15.84
CA LEU A 188 11.83 0.02 -15.81
C LEU A 188 12.41 -0.17 -14.40
N LEU A 189 11.79 0.45 -13.39
CA LEU A 189 12.20 0.27 -11.99
C LEU A 189 11.89 -1.14 -11.50
N THR A 190 10.75 -1.70 -11.93
CA THR A 190 10.36 -3.07 -11.62
C THR A 190 11.33 -4.05 -12.28
N GLU A 191 11.63 -3.88 -13.56
CA GLU A 191 12.61 -4.70 -14.31
C GLU A 191 14.00 -4.64 -13.68
N LYS A 192 14.49 -3.44 -13.35
CA LYS A 192 15.76 -3.26 -12.63
C LYS A 192 15.77 -3.98 -11.29
N ARG A 193 14.67 -3.93 -10.54
CA ARG A 193 14.53 -4.62 -9.25
C ARG A 193 14.53 -6.13 -9.43
N ASP A 194 13.80 -6.65 -10.41
CA ASP A 194 13.71 -8.09 -10.69
C ASP A 194 15.05 -8.63 -11.16
N ALA A 195 15.76 -7.92 -12.03
CA ALA A 195 17.13 -8.24 -12.43
C ALA A 195 18.08 -8.25 -11.21
N THR A 196 18.01 -7.23 -10.35
CA THR A 196 18.82 -7.18 -9.12
C THR A 196 18.52 -8.35 -8.18
N ASN A 197 17.23 -8.70 -8.01
CA ASN A 197 16.82 -9.84 -7.18
C ASN A 197 17.33 -11.16 -7.77
N LEU A 198 17.29 -11.31 -9.08
CA LEU A 198 17.82 -12.49 -9.78
C LEU A 198 19.34 -12.64 -9.56
N VAL A 199 20.10 -11.54 -9.73
CA VAL A 199 21.55 -11.52 -9.45
C VAL A 199 21.83 -11.93 -8.00
N ASN A 200 21.13 -11.33 -7.03
CA ASN A 200 21.31 -11.64 -5.62
C ASN A 200 20.94 -13.10 -5.30
N ARG A 201 19.88 -13.64 -5.90
CA ARG A 201 19.49 -15.04 -5.74
C ARG A 201 20.58 -15.97 -6.29
N ARG A 202 21.11 -15.67 -7.48
CA ARG A 202 22.22 -16.47 -8.08
C ARG A 202 23.49 -16.39 -7.24
N LYS A 203 23.84 -15.21 -6.73
CA LYS A 203 24.98 -15.04 -5.79
C LYS A 203 24.82 -15.89 -4.53
N ARG A 204 23.63 -15.88 -3.90
CA ARG A 204 23.33 -16.71 -2.73
C ARG A 204 23.45 -18.21 -3.06
N ASN A 205 22.88 -18.65 -4.18
CA ASN A 205 22.96 -20.04 -4.61
C ASN A 205 24.41 -20.46 -4.85
N SER A 206 25.21 -19.62 -5.52
CA SER A 206 26.64 -19.86 -5.73
C SER A 206 27.41 -20.00 -4.40
N THR A 207 27.10 -19.13 -3.43
CA THR A 207 27.70 -19.20 -2.09
C THR A 207 27.30 -20.48 -1.36
N SER A 208 26.01 -20.87 -1.42
CA SER A 208 25.52 -22.11 -0.79
C SER A 208 26.15 -23.35 -1.44
N ILE A 209 26.24 -23.40 -2.77
CA ILE A 209 26.90 -24.49 -3.50
C ILE A 209 28.39 -24.58 -3.11
N ASN A 210 29.09 -23.45 -3.06
CA ASN A 210 30.48 -23.40 -2.63
C ASN A 210 30.70 -23.86 -1.18
N ALA A 211 29.71 -23.62 -0.30
CA ALA A 211 29.75 -24.10 1.08
C ALA A 211 29.51 -25.62 1.20
N LEU A 212 28.62 -26.17 0.36
CA LEU A 212 28.31 -27.61 0.33
C LEU A 212 29.41 -28.44 -0.34
N VAL A 213 30.13 -27.83 -1.34
CA VAL A 213 31.16 -28.54 -2.14
C VAL A 213 32.55 -28.19 -1.62
N LYS A 214 32.84 -28.49 -0.35
CA LYS A 214 34.18 -28.26 0.22
C LYS A 214 35.24 -29.24 -0.30
N GLU A 215 34.87 -30.36 -0.92
CA GLU A 215 35.83 -31.40 -1.30
C GLU A 215 35.84 -31.86 -2.79
N GLN A 216 34.80 -31.63 -3.57
CA GLN A 216 34.83 -31.97 -5.01
C GLN A 216 34.16 -30.86 -5.81
N LYS A 217 34.95 -29.97 -6.35
CA LYS A 217 34.44 -28.81 -7.08
C LYS A 217 34.17 -29.15 -8.55
N PRO A 218 32.96 -29.06 -9.03
CA PRO A 218 32.72 -28.92 -10.46
C PRO A 218 33.12 -27.47 -10.85
N LYS A 219 34.42 -27.30 -11.08
CA LYS A 219 35.02 -26.00 -11.46
C LYS A 219 34.32 -25.36 -12.67
N SER A 220 33.75 -26.18 -13.54
CA SER A 220 33.05 -25.75 -14.75
C SER A 220 31.72 -25.07 -14.44
N GLU A 221 30.92 -25.61 -13.52
CA GLU A 221 29.62 -25.01 -13.15
C GLU A 221 29.79 -23.72 -12.36
N ILE A 222 30.75 -23.68 -11.44
CA ILE A 222 31.09 -22.46 -10.69
C ILE A 222 31.57 -21.36 -11.64
N LYS A 223 32.35 -21.73 -12.67
CA LYS A 223 32.81 -20.79 -13.69
C LYS A 223 31.66 -20.27 -14.54
N LYS A 224 30.71 -21.14 -14.89
CA LYS A 224 29.50 -20.75 -15.63
C LYS A 224 28.64 -19.78 -14.83
N TYR A 225 28.32 -20.08 -13.56
CA TYR A 225 27.50 -19.16 -12.70
C TYR A 225 28.22 -17.84 -12.41
N LYS A 226 29.54 -17.82 -12.33
CA LYS A 226 30.32 -16.58 -12.22
C LYS A 226 30.28 -15.75 -13.50
N ALA A 227 30.34 -16.40 -14.67
CA ALA A 227 30.22 -15.71 -15.95
C ALA A 227 28.80 -15.10 -16.12
N ASP A 228 27.76 -15.89 -15.84
CA ASP A 228 26.38 -15.43 -15.90
C ASP A 228 26.12 -14.27 -14.92
N ALA A 229 26.70 -14.31 -13.72
CA ALA A 229 26.58 -13.23 -12.74
C ALA A 229 27.28 -11.95 -13.22
N LYS A 230 28.46 -12.09 -13.84
CA LYS A 230 29.22 -10.97 -14.41
C LYS A 230 28.47 -10.34 -15.60
N GLU A 231 27.96 -11.17 -16.50
CA GLU A 231 27.18 -10.70 -17.66
C GLU A 231 25.94 -9.90 -17.20
N LEU A 232 25.26 -10.37 -16.16
CA LEU A 232 24.11 -9.65 -15.58
C LEU A 232 24.53 -8.35 -14.85
N GLU A 233 25.72 -8.31 -14.26
CA GLU A 233 26.29 -7.08 -13.67
C GLU A 233 26.66 -6.08 -14.78
N ASP A 234 27.29 -6.54 -15.85
CA ASP A 234 27.65 -5.72 -17.01
C ASP A 234 26.38 -5.18 -17.71
N ASN A 235 25.35 -6.02 -17.86
CA ASN A 235 24.05 -5.60 -18.37
C ASN A 235 23.35 -4.58 -17.45
N LEU A 236 23.50 -4.66 -16.13
CA LEU A 236 22.99 -3.66 -15.18
C LEU A 236 23.75 -2.34 -15.26
N LEU A 237 25.07 -2.38 -15.52
CA LEU A 237 25.89 -1.18 -15.68
C LEU A 237 25.66 -0.50 -17.04
N THR A 238 25.39 -1.29 -18.08
CA THR A 238 25.08 -0.79 -19.43
C THR A 238 23.57 -0.48 -19.62
N PHE A 239 22.77 -0.65 -18.58
CA PHE A 239 21.38 -0.24 -18.58
C PHE A 239 21.31 1.30 -18.64
N GLU A 240 21.54 1.82 -19.82
CA GLU A 240 21.31 3.22 -20.11
C GLU A 240 19.83 3.52 -19.91
N TYR A 241 19.54 4.50 -19.07
CA TYR A 241 18.25 5.14 -19.10
C TYR A 241 17.99 5.50 -20.57
N SER A 242 17.02 4.83 -21.20
CA SER A 242 16.76 5.07 -22.61
C SER A 242 16.64 6.57 -22.82
N SER A 243 17.15 7.06 -23.93
CA SER A 243 17.15 8.47 -24.35
C SER A 243 15.75 9.14 -24.33
N GLU A 244 14.69 8.36 -24.13
CA GLU A 244 13.35 8.84 -23.89
C GLU A 244 13.19 9.68 -22.60
N TYR A 245 14.11 9.56 -21.63
CA TYR A 245 14.09 10.34 -20.38
C TYR A 245 14.96 11.60 -20.41
N SER A 246 15.88 11.73 -21.36
CA SER A 246 16.58 13.02 -21.60
C SER A 246 15.68 14.05 -22.31
N ASN A 247 14.64 13.58 -22.99
CA ASN A 247 13.71 14.41 -23.76
C ASN A 247 12.64 15.22 -23.00
N PRO A 248 12.21 14.88 -21.74
CA PRO A 248 11.20 15.70 -21.06
C PRO A 248 11.69 17.07 -20.65
N ILE A 249 12.99 17.24 -20.37
CA ILE A 249 13.55 18.54 -19.96
C ILE A 249 13.72 19.43 -21.21
N GLU A 250 14.15 18.88 -22.33
CA GLU A 250 14.22 19.60 -23.61
C GLU A 250 12.82 19.96 -24.13
N ARG A 251 11.84 19.05 -24.05
CA ARG A 251 10.45 19.33 -24.41
C ARG A 251 9.78 20.35 -23.50
N LEU A 252 10.08 20.37 -22.20
CA LEU A 252 9.62 21.40 -21.28
C LEU A 252 10.21 22.77 -21.63
N SER A 253 11.49 22.83 -21.98
CA SER A 253 12.12 24.07 -22.43
C SER A 253 11.56 24.57 -23.78
N GLU A 254 11.25 23.67 -24.71
CA GLU A 254 10.59 24.02 -25.98
C GLU A 254 9.14 24.49 -25.81
N LEU A 255 8.42 23.95 -24.83
CA LEU A 255 7.05 24.36 -24.50
C LEU A 255 7.03 25.72 -23.79
N GLN A 256 7.98 25.98 -22.89
CA GLN A 256 8.12 27.30 -22.25
C GLN A 256 8.47 28.40 -23.22
N VAL A 257 9.32 28.13 -24.23
CA VAL A 257 9.65 29.10 -25.29
C VAL A 257 8.46 29.37 -26.23
N LYS A 258 7.46 28.48 -26.29
CA LYS A 258 6.24 28.69 -27.10
C LYS A 258 5.13 29.43 -26.35
N GLU A 259 5.13 29.44 -25.02
CA GLU A 259 4.19 30.26 -24.21
C GLU A 259 4.64 31.75 -24.12
N ASP A 260 5.93 32.04 -24.30
CA ASP A 260 6.49 33.41 -24.23
C ASP A 260 6.50 34.14 -25.60
N ARG A 261 5.80 33.61 -26.59
CA ARG A 261 5.57 34.25 -27.90
C ARG A 261 4.07 34.44 -28.18
#